data_de24e34ebe2ce9c7de5a541b2ade436e
#
_entry.id   de24e34ebe2ce9c7de5a541b2ade436e
#
_cell.length_a   1.000
_cell.length_b   1.000
_cell.length_c   1.000
_cell.angle_alpha   90.00
_cell.angle_beta   90.00
_cell.angle_gamma   90.00
#
_symmetry.space_group_name_H-M   'P 1'
#
loop_
_entity.id
_entity.type
_entity.pdbx_description
1 polymer ?
#
loop_
_entity_poly.entity_id
_entity_poly.type
_entity_poly.pdbx_seq_one_letter_code
_entity_poly.pdbx_strand_id
1 'polypeptide(L)'
;MKIPHSTPILVSFGLASTALVMGALLLLEWKGGTAAVDSFEWVSHTLEVQRELATVEARMSEAEASQRSYLLTSNINFLAPYTNAKNDVRSRVGNLRTLVADNSAQLRRLLIIESQSRAKFNEFDSTIKIARSGNRDLAVRIVSTKHSDSLMTSIRTGLQAMTEEEASVLRNRQQALVTEMRSGDMVSLGLAGALAIMMIALLVLARGAEHYRNLVTLCAWTRSVEYEGEWISFEEYLRRKFNVSATHSISPDALSQIQVGLVEPQKSEEPIKPDEELLKSAS
;
A
#
# COMPACT_ATOMS: atom_id res chain seq x y z
N MET A 1 -17.17 39.76 -28.01
CA MET A 1 -16.97 39.31 -26.61
C MET A 1 -15.66 38.57 -26.55
N LYS A 2 -14.58 39.13 -25.92
CA LYS A 2 -13.28 38.48 -25.83
C LYS A 2 -13.41 37.27 -24.91
N ILE A 3 -13.04 36.08 -25.41
CA ILE A 3 -12.96 34.86 -24.61
C ILE A 3 -11.98 35.12 -23.45
N PRO A 4 -12.36 34.93 -22.21
CA PRO A 4 -11.42 35.13 -21.11
C PRO A 4 -10.22 34.19 -21.29
N HIS A 5 -9.02 34.74 -21.36
CA HIS A 5 -7.74 34.01 -21.45
C HIS A 5 -7.49 33.09 -20.26
N SER A 6 -8.45 32.95 -19.34
CA SER A 6 -8.37 32.16 -18.10
C SER A 6 -8.65 30.65 -18.27
N THR A 7 -9.36 30.24 -19.35
CA THR A 7 -9.71 28.81 -19.55
C THR A 7 -8.48 27.90 -19.76
N PRO A 8 -7.48 28.24 -20.59
CA PRO A 8 -6.29 27.40 -20.73
C PRO A 8 -5.45 27.36 -19.45
N ILE A 9 -5.43 28.44 -18.68
CA ILE A 9 -4.71 28.52 -17.41
C ILE A 9 -5.33 27.59 -16.37
N LEU A 10 -6.66 27.58 -16.22
CA LEU A 10 -7.38 26.71 -15.30
C LEU A 10 -7.19 25.21 -15.64
N VAL A 11 -7.21 24.86 -16.92
CA VAL A 11 -6.94 23.49 -17.38
C VAL A 11 -5.50 23.08 -17.08
N SER A 12 -4.52 23.97 -17.30
CA SER A 12 -3.12 23.71 -16.99
C SER A 12 -2.88 23.52 -15.48
N PHE A 13 -3.50 24.32 -14.63
CA PHE A 13 -3.46 24.13 -13.17
C PHE A 13 -4.11 22.81 -12.74
N GLY A 14 -5.24 22.43 -13.34
CA GLY A 14 -5.89 21.15 -13.10
C GLY A 14 -4.99 19.96 -13.44
N LEU A 15 -4.33 19.97 -14.60
CA LEU A 15 -3.38 18.94 -15.02
C LEU A 15 -2.15 18.89 -14.13
N ALA A 16 -1.59 20.02 -13.74
CA ALA A 16 -0.44 20.07 -12.84
C ALA A 16 -0.78 19.52 -11.45
N SER A 17 -1.96 19.84 -10.90
CA SER A 17 -2.39 19.32 -9.60
C SER A 17 -2.69 17.82 -9.64
N THR A 18 -3.27 17.28 -10.73
CA THR A 18 -3.48 15.84 -10.91
C THR A 18 -2.15 15.09 -10.99
N ALA A 19 -1.16 15.62 -11.70
CA ALA A 19 0.18 15.05 -11.80
C ALA A 19 0.89 15.02 -10.43
N LEU A 20 0.74 16.08 -9.64
CA LEU A 20 1.34 16.19 -8.31
C LEU A 20 0.73 15.18 -7.33
N VAL A 21 -0.59 15.03 -7.32
CA VAL A 21 -1.28 14.02 -6.46
C VAL A 21 -0.97 12.61 -6.92
N MET A 22 -0.89 12.35 -8.23
CA MET A 22 -0.46 11.05 -8.76
C MET A 22 0.96 10.70 -8.32
N GLY A 23 1.89 11.66 -8.40
CA GLY A 23 3.26 11.52 -7.91
C GLY A 23 3.32 11.21 -6.41
N ALA A 24 2.50 11.88 -5.61
CA ALA A 24 2.39 11.62 -4.18
C ALA A 24 1.88 10.20 -3.88
N LEU A 25 0.86 9.72 -4.61
CA LEU A 25 0.35 8.34 -4.49
C LEU A 25 1.43 7.31 -4.82
N LEU A 26 2.16 7.48 -5.92
CA LEU A 26 3.24 6.59 -6.31
C LEU A 26 4.37 6.54 -5.27
N LEU A 27 4.70 7.68 -4.65
CA LEU A 27 5.69 7.74 -3.57
C LEU A 27 5.21 7.03 -2.30
N LEU A 28 3.93 7.10 -1.96
CA LEU A 28 3.33 6.39 -0.82
C LEU A 28 3.35 4.88 -1.06
N GLU A 29 2.98 4.42 -2.25
CA GLU A 29 3.01 3.01 -2.62
C GLU A 29 4.44 2.44 -2.62
N TRP A 30 5.41 3.21 -3.12
CA TRP A 30 6.82 2.79 -3.11
C TRP A 30 7.36 2.63 -1.68
N LYS A 31 7.05 3.56 -0.77
CA LYS A 31 7.42 3.42 0.66
C LYS A 31 6.75 2.23 1.33
N GLY A 32 5.48 1.95 1.04
CA GLY A 32 4.78 0.76 1.54
C GLY A 32 5.43 -0.54 1.08
N GLY A 33 5.89 -0.60 -0.18
CA GLY A 33 6.58 -1.75 -0.74
C GLY A 33 7.91 -2.07 -0.05
N THR A 34 8.73 -1.07 0.26
CA THR A 34 10.01 -1.28 0.97
C THR A 34 9.81 -1.78 2.41
N ALA A 35 8.84 -1.24 3.13
CA ALA A 35 8.50 -1.68 4.49
C ALA A 35 8.02 -3.14 4.53
N ALA A 36 7.34 -3.62 3.50
CA ALA A 36 6.93 -5.01 3.40
C ALA A 36 8.13 -5.96 3.24
N VAL A 37 9.12 -5.61 2.42
CA VAL A 37 10.35 -6.42 2.22
C VAL A 37 11.14 -6.55 3.53
N ASP A 38 11.38 -5.44 4.22
CA ASP A 38 12.08 -5.43 5.51
C ASP A 38 11.36 -6.31 6.54
N SER A 39 10.04 -6.36 6.48
CA SER A 39 9.21 -7.17 7.37
C SER A 39 9.40 -8.67 7.14
N PHE A 40 9.55 -9.10 5.89
CA PHE A 40 9.80 -10.51 5.55
C PHE A 40 11.16 -10.99 6.07
N GLU A 41 12.19 -10.17 5.98
CA GLU A 41 13.52 -10.51 6.52
C GLU A 41 13.46 -10.73 8.03
N TRP A 42 12.79 -9.84 8.77
CA TRP A 42 12.63 -9.97 10.21
C TRP A 42 11.78 -11.18 10.63
N VAL A 43 10.71 -11.48 9.91
CA VAL A 43 9.90 -12.68 10.16
C VAL A 43 10.74 -13.93 9.93
N SER A 44 11.47 -13.99 8.82
CA SER A 44 12.36 -15.10 8.49
C SER A 44 13.43 -15.33 9.57
N HIS A 45 14.09 -14.26 10.02
CA HIS A 45 15.07 -14.29 11.08
C HIS A 45 14.48 -14.83 12.40
N THR A 46 13.33 -14.30 12.84
CA THR A 46 12.68 -14.77 14.08
C THR A 46 12.29 -16.24 14.00
N LEU A 47 11.75 -16.68 12.86
CA LEU A 47 11.41 -18.10 12.65
C LEU A 47 12.66 -19.00 12.66
N GLU A 48 13.77 -18.52 12.13
CA GLU A 48 15.03 -19.24 12.15
C GLU A 48 15.55 -19.39 13.59
N VAL A 49 15.56 -18.33 14.40
CA VAL A 49 15.92 -18.37 15.81
C VAL A 49 15.02 -19.36 16.57
N GLN A 50 13.71 -19.28 16.41
CA GLN A 50 12.75 -20.19 17.06
C GLN A 50 12.98 -21.65 16.66
N ARG A 51 13.26 -21.91 15.40
CA ARG A 51 13.57 -23.25 14.89
C ARG A 51 14.85 -23.81 15.51
N GLU A 52 15.89 -22.99 15.61
CA GLU A 52 17.15 -23.41 16.22
C GLU A 52 16.95 -23.67 17.71
N LEU A 53 16.21 -22.83 18.46
CA LEU A 53 15.89 -23.05 19.88
C LEU A 53 15.10 -24.35 20.10
N ALA A 54 14.05 -24.59 19.31
CA ALA A 54 13.27 -25.83 19.38
C ALA A 54 14.11 -27.07 19.04
N THR A 55 15.05 -26.93 18.10
CA THR A 55 15.96 -28.03 17.76
C THR A 55 16.92 -28.32 18.90
N VAL A 56 17.47 -27.30 19.57
CA VAL A 56 18.34 -27.50 20.76
C VAL A 56 17.56 -28.23 21.85
N GLU A 57 16.31 -27.84 22.14
CA GLU A 57 15.48 -28.51 23.16
C GLU A 57 15.22 -29.98 22.80
N ALA A 58 14.85 -30.26 21.54
CA ALA A 58 14.62 -31.63 21.08
C ALA A 58 15.86 -32.48 21.17
N ARG A 59 17.03 -31.96 20.77
CA ARG A 59 18.31 -32.70 20.86
C ARG A 59 18.79 -32.91 22.29
N MET A 60 18.57 -31.96 23.20
CA MET A 60 18.85 -32.15 24.63
C MET A 60 17.98 -33.27 25.20
N SER A 61 16.71 -33.30 24.87
CA SER A 61 15.77 -34.34 25.29
C SER A 61 16.13 -35.71 24.70
N GLU A 62 16.56 -35.78 23.46
CA GLU A 62 17.03 -37.00 22.78
C GLU A 62 18.32 -37.53 23.46
N ALA A 63 19.27 -36.63 23.78
CA ALA A 63 20.48 -37.02 24.49
C ALA A 63 20.18 -37.62 25.87
N GLU A 64 19.27 -36.97 26.63
CA GLU A 64 18.82 -37.46 27.94
C GLU A 64 18.14 -38.83 27.84
N ALA A 65 17.21 -39.00 26.89
CA ALA A 65 16.52 -40.26 26.65
C ALA A 65 17.49 -41.37 26.24
N SER A 66 18.43 -41.08 25.35
CA SER A 66 19.44 -42.04 24.89
C SER A 66 20.38 -42.46 26.00
N GLN A 67 20.85 -41.53 26.83
CA GLN A 67 21.67 -41.82 27.99
C GLN A 67 20.91 -42.68 29.01
N ARG A 68 19.66 -42.32 29.36
CA ARG A 68 18.81 -43.13 30.26
C ARG A 68 18.58 -44.54 29.73
N SER A 69 18.28 -44.66 28.42
CA SER A 69 18.08 -45.96 27.75
C SER A 69 19.34 -46.84 27.84
N TYR A 70 20.51 -46.23 27.61
CA TYR A 70 21.79 -46.95 27.81
C TYR A 70 21.98 -47.42 29.26
N LEU A 71 21.74 -46.54 30.23
CA LEU A 71 21.86 -46.90 31.66
C LEU A 71 20.91 -48.02 32.07
N LEU A 72 19.69 -48.08 31.47
CA LEU A 72 18.71 -49.10 31.80
C LEU A 72 18.97 -50.45 31.12
N THR A 73 19.45 -50.42 29.87
CA THR A 73 19.55 -51.64 29.04
C THR A 73 20.96 -52.14 28.82
N SER A 74 21.99 -51.31 29.08
CA SER A 74 23.38 -51.54 28.68
C SER A 74 23.60 -51.74 27.19
N ASN A 75 22.61 -51.41 26.36
CA ASN A 75 22.69 -51.53 24.91
C ASN A 75 23.46 -50.36 24.30
N ILE A 76 24.62 -50.65 23.74
CA ILE A 76 25.54 -49.67 23.16
C ILE A 76 24.94 -48.88 21.99
N ASN A 77 23.90 -49.43 21.34
CA ASN A 77 23.22 -48.77 20.23
C ASN A 77 22.59 -47.42 20.60
N PHE A 78 22.26 -47.19 21.88
CA PHE A 78 21.78 -45.90 22.37
C PHE A 78 22.86 -44.83 22.47
N LEU A 79 24.15 -45.17 22.38
CA LEU A 79 25.23 -44.20 22.46
C LEU A 79 25.47 -43.44 21.14
N ALA A 80 25.09 -44.00 19.99
CA ALA A 80 25.19 -43.30 18.73
C ALA A 80 24.19 -42.11 18.64
N PRO A 81 22.87 -42.26 18.96
CA PRO A 81 21.96 -41.12 19.05
C PRO A 81 22.40 -40.08 20.08
N TYR A 82 22.91 -40.51 21.26
CA TYR A 82 23.48 -39.61 22.25
C TYR A 82 24.60 -38.72 21.70
N THR A 83 25.58 -39.34 21.01
CA THR A 83 26.73 -38.62 20.45
C THR A 83 26.30 -37.64 19.36
N ASN A 84 25.36 -38.04 18.49
CA ASN A 84 24.83 -37.19 17.47
C ASN A 84 24.08 -35.99 18.05
N ALA A 85 23.21 -36.20 19.04
CA ALA A 85 22.48 -35.14 19.72
C ALA A 85 23.44 -34.14 20.40
N LYS A 86 24.49 -34.62 21.08
CA LYS A 86 25.51 -33.78 21.73
C LYS A 86 26.23 -32.88 20.73
N ASN A 87 26.64 -33.42 19.58
CA ASN A 87 27.31 -32.65 18.52
C ASN A 87 26.37 -31.63 17.87
N ASP A 88 25.13 -32.03 17.66
CA ASP A 88 24.09 -31.17 17.07
C ASP A 88 23.78 -29.98 17.99
N VAL A 89 23.58 -30.19 19.30
CA VAL A 89 23.41 -29.10 20.28
C VAL A 89 24.55 -28.10 20.22
N ARG A 90 25.80 -28.58 20.16
CA ARG A 90 26.98 -27.70 20.08
C ARG A 90 26.95 -26.82 18.82
N SER A 91 26.62 -27.40 17.66
CA SER A 91 26.52 -26.71 16.40
C SER A 91 25.40 -25.69 16.45
N ARG A 92 24.20 -26.08 16.90
CA ARG A 92 23.00 -25.22 16.97
C ARG A 92 23.18 -24.03 17.91
N VAL A 93 23.79 -24.22 19.05
CA VAL A 93 24.14 -23.14 19.99
C VAL A 93 25.11 -22.15 19.31
N GLY A 94 26.08 -22.66 18.51
CA GLY A 94 26.96 -21.83 17.71
C GLY A 94 26.20 -20.96 16.69
N ASN A 95 25.26 -21.56 15.96
CA ASN A 95 24.39 -20.84 15.02
C ASN A 95 23.56 -19.78 15.74
N LEU A 96 22.90 -20.15 16.84
CA LEU A 96 22.11 -19.22 17.65
C LEU A 96 22.95 -18.02 18.12
N ARG A 97 24.20 -18.20 18.47
CA ARG A 97 25.10 -17.11 18.88
C ARG A 97 25.27 -16.09 17.75
N THR A 98 25.36 -16.55 16.51
CA THR A 98 25.45 -15.65 15.34
C THR A 98 24.12 -14.94 15.09
N LEU A 99 23.00 -15.67 15.18
CA LEU A 99 21.67 -15.12 14.93
C LEU A 99 21.26 -14.06 15.96
N VAL A 100 21.64 -14.22 17.25
CA VAL A 100 21.27 -13.28 18.32
C VAL A 100 22.40 -12.31 18.70
N ALA A 101 23.41 -12.15 17.84
CA ALA A 101 24.59 -11.34 18.13
C ALA A 101 24.27 -9.85 18.35
N ASP A 102 23.26 -9.35 17.69
CA ASP A 102 22.74 -7.99 17.78
C ASP A 102 21.89 -7.74 19.04
N ASN A 103 21.35 -8.80 19.66
CA ASN A 103 20.54 -8.73 20.88
C ASN A 103 21.34 -9.14 22.12
N SER A 104 21.91 -8.17 22.82
CA SER A 104 22.76 -8.40 23.99
C SER A 104 22.05 -9.14 25.14
N ALA A 105 20.73 -9.03 25.28
CA ALA A 105 19.93 -9.71 26.28
C ALA A 105 19.79 -11.21 25.94
N GLN A 106 19.44 -11.50 24.69
CA GLN A 106 19.38 -12.88 24.18
C GLN A 106 20.75 -13.55 24.19
N LEU A 107 21.80 -12.83 23.81
CA LEU A 107 23.15 -13.36 23.85
C LEU A 107 23.57 -13.77 25.28
N ARG A 108 23.26 -12.96 26.30
CA ARG A 108 23.53 -13.32 27.71
C ARG A 108 22.77 -14.58 28.14
N ARG A 109 21.49 -14.70 27.78
CA ARG A 109 20.68 -15.90 28.06
C ARG A 109 21.28 -17.14 27.41
N LEU A 110 21.65 -17.01 26.13
CA LEU A 110 22.25 -18.11 25.36
C LEU A 110 23.58 -18.59 26.02
N LEU A 111 24.43 -17.69 26.50
CA LEU A 111 25.66 -18.05 27.20
C LEU A 111 25.40 -18.85 28.50
N ILE A 112 24.32 -18.51 29.20
CA ILE A 112 23.89 -19.28 30.39
C ILE A 112 23.45 -20.70 29.99
N ILE A 113 22.58 -20.79 28.95
CA ILE A 113 22.10 -22.07 28.41
C ILE A 113 23.26 -22.91 27.91
N GLU A 114 24.22 -22.33 27.22
CA GLU A 114 25.43 -23.01 26.74
C GLU A 114 26.23 -23.59 27.90
N SER A 115 26.45 -22.81 28.97
CA SER A 115 27.16 -23.28 30.19
C SER A 115 26.42 -24.42 30.84
N GLN A 116 25.10 -24.30 31.02
CA GLN A 116 24.26 -25.36 31.63
C GLN A 116 24.21 -26.62 30.76
N SER A 117 24.13 -26.48 29.45
CA SER A 117 24.16 -27.60 28.49
C SER A 117 25.50 -28.35 28.57
N ARG A 118 26.61 -27.62 28.63
CA ARG A 118 27.94 -28.24 28.86
C ARG A 118 28.00 -29.01 30.18
N ALA A 119 27.53 -28.43 31.28
CA ALA A 119 27.45 -29.08 32.57
C ALA A 119 26.61 -30.36 32.48
N LYS A 120 25.46 -30.31 31.80
CA LYS A 120 24.59 -31.49 31.62
C LYS A 120 25.23 -32.57 30.76
N PHE A 121 25.92 -32.24 29.69
CA PHE A 121 26.67 -33.24 28.91
C PHE A 121 27.83 -33.83 29.65
N ASN A 122 28.53 -33.08 30.51
CA ASN A 122 29.57 -33.62 31.39
C ASN A 122 29.01 -34.63 32.40
N GLU A 123 27.80 -34.37 32.93
CA GLU A 123 27.09 -35.32 33.80
C GLU A 123 26.72 -36.60 33.02
N PHE A 124 26.19 -36.47 31.81
CA PHE A 124 25.85 -37.61 30.95
C PHE A 124 27.10 -38.47 30.65
N ASP A 125 28.21 -37.81 30.22
CA ASP A 125 29.48 -38.51 29.93
C ASP A 125 29.99 -39.25 31.15
N SER A 126 29.95 -38.63 32.33
CA SER A 126 30.40 -39.23 33.59
C SER A 126 29.56 -40.45 33.97
N THR A 127 28.24 -40.35 33.86
CA THR A 127 27.34 -41.46 34.20
C THR A 127 27.45 -42.62 33.23
N ILE A 128 27.61 -42.33 31.91
CA ILE A 128 27.91 -43.36 30.91
C ILE A 128 29.25 -44.06 31.22
N LYS A 129 30.30 -43.31 31.59
CA LYS A 129 31.61 -43.87 31.97
C LYS A 129 31.51 -44.77 33.20
N ILE A 130 30.80 -44.33 34.24
CA ILE A 130 30.57 -45.12 35.48
C ILE A 130 29.82 -46.42 35.16
N ALA A 131 28.76 -46.34 34.32
CA ALA A 131 28.03 -47.52 33.91
C ALA A 131 28.87 -48.51 33.10
N ARG A 132 29.76 -47.99 32.20
CA ARG A 132 30.72 -48.84 31.44
C ARG A 132 31.75 -49.52 32.32
N SER A 133 32.16 -48.93 33.46
CA SER A 133 33.06 -49.53 34.40
C SER A 133 32.41 -50.60 35.32
N GLY A 134 31.16 -50.97 35.09
CA GLY A 134 30.42 -51.98 35.82
C GLY A 134 29.61 -51.46 37.01
N ASN A 135 29.69 -50.16 37.35
CA ASN A 135 28.94 -49.55 38.46
C ASN A 135 27.66 -48.84 38.03
N ARG A 136 26.76 -49.59 37.39
CA ARG A 136 25.52 -49.10 36.84
C ARG A 136 24.59 -48.48 37.88
N ASP A 137 24.47 -49.12 39.07
CA ASP A 137 23.58 -48.63 40.13
C ASP A 137 23.99 -47.24 40.62
N LEU A 138 25.28 -46.97 40.67
CA LEU A 138 25.79 -45.65 41.02
C LEU A 138 25.43 -44.64 39.95
N ALA A 139 25.58 -44.98 38.65
CA ALA A 139 25.22 -44.13 37.57
C ALA A 139 23.71 -43.76 37.59
N VAL A 140 22.84 -44.75 37.83
CA VAL A 140 21.39 -44.54 37.97
C VAL A 140 21.07 -43.65 39.17
N ARG A 141 21.71 -43.84 40.33
CA ARG A 141 21.49 -42.94 41.47
C ARG A 141 21.88 -41.50 41.18
N ILE A 142 22.97 -41.25 40.47
CA ILE A 142 23.39 -39.90 40.07
C ILE A 142 22.34 -39.23 39.19
N VAL A 143 21.83 -39.91 38.17
CA VAL A 143 20.82 -39.35 37.23
C VAL A 143 19.50 -39.11 37.95
N SER A 144 19.18 -39.85 39.00
CA SER A 144 17.94 -39.68 39.78
C SER A 144 18.03 -38.57 40.83
N THR A 145 19.12 -37.80 40.85
CA THR A 145 19.24 -36.67 41.79
C THR A 145 18.42 -35.44 41.34
N LYS A 146 17.95 -34.67 42.33
CA LYS A 146 17.28 -33.37 42.07
C LYS A 146 18.16 -32.40 41.28
N HIS A 147 19.49 -32.50 41.43
CA HIS A 147 20.43 -31.63 40.69
C HIS A 147 20.41 -31.92 39.20
N SER A 148 20.42 -33.19 38.81
CA SER A 148 20.30 -33.61 37.40
C SER A 148 19.03 -33.09 36.75
N ASP A 149 17.89 -33.17 37.45
CA ASP A 149 16.59 -32.71 36.97
C ASP A 149 16.51 -31.18 36.92
N SER A 150 17.09 -30.47 37.89
CA SER A 150 17.11 -29.01 37.93
C SER A 150 17.90 -28.38 36.77
N LEU A 151 19.03 -28.98 36.33
CA LEU A 151 19.77 -28.51 35.17
C LEU A 151 18.95 -28.58 33.88
N MET A 152 18.30 -29.71 33.64
CA MET A 152 17.48 -29.87 32.43
C MET A 152 16.27 -28.91 32.44
N THR A 153 15.63 -28.75 33.59
CA THR A 153 14.54 -27.78 33.76
C THR A 153 15.01 -26.37 33.50
N SER A 154 16.17 -25.97 34.03
CA SER A 154 16.74 -24.64 33.82
C SER A 154 17.05 -24.36 32.33
N ILE A 155 17.59 -25.34 31.61
CA ILE A 155 17.84 -25.24 30.16
C ILE A 155 16.54 -25.03 29.41
N ARG A 156 15.49 -25.84 29.67
CA ARG A 156 14.18 -25.72 29.04
C ARG A 156 13.57 -24.36 29.32
N THR A 157 13.57 -23.91 30.56
CA THR A 157 13.03 -22.58 30.94
C THR A 157 13.78 -21.46 30.22
N GLY A 158 15.10 -21.56 30.10
CA GLY A 158 15.93 -20.59 29.39
C GLY A 158 15.59 -20.54 27.90
N LEU A 159 15.47 -21.69 27.23
CA LEU A 159 15.09 -21.79 25.81
C LEU A 159 13.69 -21.25 25.58
N GLN A 160 12.73 -21.60 26.45
CA GLN A 160 11.36 -21.08 26.36
C GLN A 160 11.30 -19.56 26.52
N ALA A 161 12.04 -19.01 27.49
CA ALA A 161 12.09 -17.55 27.68
C ALA A 161 12.65 -16.83 26.45
N MET A 162 13.65 -17.41 25.76
CA MET A 162 14.15 -16.87 24.48
C MET A 162 13.09 -16.94 23.38
N THR A 163 12.37 -18.06 23.27
CA THR A 163 11.29 -18.24 22.28
C THR A 163 10.15 -17.25 22.49
N GLU A 164 9.74 -17.02 23.75
CA GLU A 164 8.69 -16.07 24.11
C GLU A 164 9.08 -14.63 23.80
N GLU A 165 10.34 -14.26 24.04
CA GLU A 165 10.85 -12.93 23.68
C GLU A 165 10.83 -12.72 22.17
N GLU A 166 11.33 -13.66 21.38
CA GLU A 166 11.25 -13.60 19.91
C GLU A 166 9.80 -13.48 19.41
N ALA A 167 8.90 -14.28 19.97
CA ALA A 167 7.48 -14.20 19.63
C ALA A 167 6.86 -12.85 20.00
N SER A 168 7.29 -12.24 21.11
CA SER A 168 6.81 -10.92 21.53
C SER A 168 7.29 -9.80 20.60
N VAL A 169 8.57 -9.84 20.21
CA VAL A 169 9.16 -8.90 19.25
C VAL A 169 8.44 -9.00 17.91
N LEU A 170 8.18 -10.22 17.42
CA LEU A 170 7.43 -10.44 16.19
C LEU A 170 6.02 -9.86 16.25
N ARG A 171 5.28 -10.14 17.34
CA ARG A 171 3.92 -9.59 17.51
C ARG A 171 3.90 -8.08 17.53
N ASN A 172 4.80 -7.44 18.25
CA ASN A 172 4.89 -5.99 18.34
C ASN A 172 5.18 -5.35 16.96
N ARG A 173 6.09 -5.95 16.20
CA ARG A 173 6.40 -5.51 14.82
C ARG A 173 5.23 -5.69 13.88
N GLN A 174 4.54 -6.84 13.93
CA GLN A 174 3.35 -7.08 13.13
C GLN A 174 2.23 -6.07 13.43
N GLN A 175 2.01 -5.74 14.70
CA GLN A 175 1.03 -4.74 15.09
C GLN A 175 1.41 -3.34 14.58
N ALA A 176 2.67 -2.97 14.67
CA ALA A 176 3.16 -1.69 14.15
C ALA A 176 2.94 -1.59 12.63
N LEU A 177 3.28 -2.64 11.88
CA LEU A 177 3.07 -2.71 10.44
C LEU A 177 1.59 -2.61 10.05
N VAL A 178 0.72 -3.36 10.72
CA VAL A 178 -0.73 -3.30 10.44
C VAL A 178 -1.27 -1.88 10.67
N THR A 179 -0.78 -1.21 11.71
CA THR A 179 -1.19 0.17 12.02
C THR A 179 -0.69 1.14 10.95
N GLU A 180 0.55 0.99 10.51
CA GLU A 180 1.17 1.83 9.50
C GLU A 180 0.51 1.62 8.11
N MET A 181 0.29 0.37 7.70
CA MET A 181 -0.43 0.05 6.46
C MET A 181 -1.85 0.62 6.45
N ARG A 182 -2.59 0.47 7.55
CA ARG A 182 -3.95 1.01 7.65
C ARG A 182 -4.01 2.53 7.55
N SER A 183 -3.05 3.24 8.12
CA SER A 183 -2.96 4.70 7.99
C SER A 183 -2.60 5.11 6.56
N GLY A 184 -1.68 4.40 5.90
CA GLY A 184 -1.32 4.59 4.50
C GLY A 184 -2.51 4.39 3.56
N ASP A 185 -3.29 3.32 3.76
CA ASP A 185 -4.49 3.02 2.96
C ASP A 185 -5.55 4.12 3.09
N MET A 186 -5.77 4.67 4.28
CA MET A 186 -6.72 5.77 4.48
C MET A 186 -6.28 7.05 3.75
N VAL A 187 -4.99 7.36 3.78
CA VAL A 187 -4.43 8.53 3.08
C VAL A 187 -4.52 8.34 1.56
N SER A 188 -4.17 7.16 1.05
CA SER A 188 -4.25 6.86 -0.38
C SER A 188 -5.69 6.89 -0.90
N LEU A 189 -6.64 6.34 -0.15
CA LEU A 189 -8.07 6.39 -0.48
C LEU A 189 -8.61 7.84 -0.48
N GLY A 190 -8.20 8.65 0.49
CA GLY A 190 -8.55 10.08 0.54
C GLY A 190 -8.01 10.86 -0.67
N LEU A 191 -6.75 10.63 -1.06
CA LEU A 191 -6.13 11.25 -2.23
C LEU A 191 -6.78 10.79 -3.54
N ALA A 192 -7.10 9.50 -3.67
CA ALA A 192 -7.81 8.96 -4.83
C ALA A 192 -9.22 9.56 -4.96
N GLY A 193 -9.94 9.73 -3.85
CA GLY A 193 -11.22 10.42 -3.80
C GLY A 193 -11.12 11.88 -4.24
N ALA A 194 -10.12 12.61 -3.76
CA ALA A 194 -9.86 14.00 -4.15
C ALA A 194 -9.55 14.13 -5.66
N LEU A 195 -8.75 13.19 -6.22
CA LEU A 195 -8.49 13.12 -7.65
C LEU A 195 -9.76 12.89 -8.46
N ALA A 196 -10.62 11.96 -8.03
CA ALA A 196 -11.88 11.69 -8.71
C ALA A 196 -12.81 12.92 -8.73
N ILE A 197 -12.94 13.62 -7.61
CA ILE A 197 -13.72 14.85 -7.50
C ILE A 197 -13.15 15.92 -8.42
N MET A 198 -11.83 16.12 -8.43
CA MET A 198 -11.18 17.11 -9.29
C MET A 198 -11.36 16.79 -10.77
N MET A 199 -11.28 15.53 -11.15
CA MET A 199 -11.50 15.09 -12.53
C MET A 199 -12.95 15.34 -12.99
N ILE A 200 -13.93 15.06 -12.13
CA ILE A 200 -15.34 15.35 -12.39
C ILE A 200 -15.54 16.86 -12.55
N ALA A 201 -14.96 17.68 -11.67
CA ALA A 201 -15.05 19.14 -11.76
C ALA A 201 -14.45 19.67 -13.07
N LEU A 202 -13.29 19.16 -13.50
CA LEU A 202 -12.67 19.53 -14.78
C LEU A 202 -13.55 19.14 -15.99
N LEU A 203 -14.16 17.95 -15.95
CA LEU A 203 -15.08 17.51 -17.00
C LEU A 203 -16.32 18.39 -17.09
N VAL A 204 -16.91 18.79 -15.95
CA VAL A 204 -18.08 19.70 -15.91
C VAL A 204 -17.70 21.07 -16.47
N LEU A 205 -16.53 21.61 -16.07
CA LEU A 205 -16.04 22.89 -16.56
C LEU A 205 -15.75 22.85 -18.07
N ALA A 206 -15.15 21.76 -18.56
CA ALA A 206 -14.87 21.58 -19.99
C ALA A 206 -16.18 21.54 -20.83
N ARG A 207 -17.17 20.76 -20.35
CA ARG A 207 -18.51 20.73 -21.03
C ARG A 207 -19.21 22.06 -20.98
N GLY A 208 -19.13 22.76 -19.85
CA GLY A 208 -19.70 24.14 -19.75
C GLY A 208 -19.05 25.10 -20.74
N ALA A 209 -17.70 25.04 -20.87
CA ALA A 209 -16.97 25.89 -21.82
C ALA A 209 -17.36 25.62 -23.31
N GLU A 210 -17.62 24.34 -23.65
CA GLU A 210 -18.11 23.98 -24.99
C GLU A 210 -19.52 24.54 -25.29
N HIS A 211 -20.38 24.52 -24.26
CA HIS A 211 -21.74 25.07 -24.43
C HIS A 211 -21.73 26.56 -24.75
N TYR A 212 -20.89 27.35 -24.12
CA TYR A 212 -20.76 28.79 -24.39
C TYR A 212 -20.05 29.10 -25.72
N ARG A 213 -19.23 28.21 -26.25
CA ARG A 213 -18.58 28.36 -27.56
C ARG A 213 -19.56 28.25 -28.74
N ASN A 214 -20.72 27.63 -28.54
CA ASN A 214 -21.72 27.42 -29.59
C ASN A 214 -22.79 28.49 -29.61
N LEU A 215 -22.69 29.53 -28.77
CA LEU A 215 -23.60 30.66 -28.85
C LEU A 215 -23.17 31.62 -29.97
N VAL A 216 -24.12 31.92 -30.84
CA VAL A 216 -23.94 32.87 -31.93
C VAL A 216 -24.68 34.13 -31.57
N THR A 217 -24.04 35.29 -31.64
CA THR A 217 -24.67 36.59 -31.40
C THR A 217 -25.38 37.01 -32.65
N LEU A 218 -26.71 37.08 -32.58
CA LEU A 218 -27.58 37.59 -33.64
C LEU A 218 -27.99 39.01 -33.31
N CYS A 219 -27.90 39.90 -34.28
CA CYS A 219 -28.50 41.23 -34.19
C CYS A 219 -30.04 41.08 -34.16
N ALA A 220 -30.69 41.60 -33.10
CA ALA A 220 -32.13 41.50 -32.95
C ALA A 220 -32.90 42.26 -34.05
N TRP A 221 -32.28 43.25 -34.66
CA TRP A 221 -32.87 44.08 -35.66
C TRP A 221 -32.64 43.59 -37.09
N THR A 222 -31.35 43.36 -37.45
CA THR A 222 -30.98 42.97 -38.82
C THR A 222 -30.90 41.46 -39.03
N ARG A 223 -31.00 40.67 -37.96
CA ARG A 223 -30.76 39.22 -37.94
C ARG A 223 -29.38 38.81 -38.49
N SER A 224 -28.44 39.78 -38.58
CA SER A 224 -27.07 39.50 -38.94
C SER A 224 -26.31 38.83 -37.81
N VAL A 225 -25.30 38.06 -38.14
CA VAL A 225 -24.42 37.34 -37.21
C VAL A 225 -23.09 38.08 -37.15
N GLU A 226 -22.58 38.32 -35.93
CA GLU A 226 -21.20 38.77 -35.74
C GLU A 226 -20.25 37.58 -35.89
N TYR A 227 -19.44 37.60 -36.97
CA TYR A 227 -18.45 36.59 -37.27
C TYR A 227 -17.13 37.25 -37.67
N GLU A 228 -16.03 36.89 -36.96
CA GLU A 228 -14.68 37.47 -37.18
C GLU A 228 -14.61 39.01 -37.16
N GLY A 229 -15.49 39.64 -36.40
CA GLY A 229 -15.54 41.10 -36.25
C GLY A 229 -16.38 41.81 -37.31
N GLU A 230 -17.02 41.08 -38.22
CA GLU A 230 -17.95 41.62 -39.24
C GLU A 230 -19.37 41.12 -38.99
N TRP A 231 -20.34 41.99 -39.27
CA TRP A 231 -21.75 41.61 -39.27
C TRP A 231 -22.16 41.10 -40.64
N ILE A 232 -22.36 39.77 -40.76
CA ILE A 232 -22.69 39.08 -41.99
C ILE A 232 -24.11 38.49 -41.92
N SER A 233 -24.71 38.15 -43.07
CA SER A 233 -26.00 37.47 -43.08
C SER A 233 -25.91 36.09 -42.49
N PHE A 234 -27.05 35.54 -42.01
CA PHE A 234 -27.07 34.20 -41.41
C PHE A 234 -26.65 33.11 -42.42
N GLU A 235 -27.04 33.27 -43.67
CA GLU A 235 -26.70 32.38 -44.80
C GLU A 235 -25.18 32.39 -45.06
N GLU A 236 -24.58 33.58 -45.07
CA GLU A 236 -23.15 33.75 -45.24
C GLU A 236 -22.36 33.15 -44.09
N TYR A 237 -22.89 33.30 -42.85
CA TYR A 237 -22.32 32.65 -41.68
C TYR A 237 -22.34 31.12 -41.77
N LEU A 238 -23.49 30.52 -42.23
CA LEU A 238 -23.60 29.09 -42.45
C LEU A 238 -22.60 28.60 -43.51
N ARG A 239 -22.41 29.36 -44.57
CA ARG A 239 -21.49 29.06 -45.66
C ARG A 239 -20.04 29.11 -45.16
N ARG A 240 -19.63 30.19 -44.47
CA ARG A 240 -18.25 30.38 -44.00
C ARG A 240 -17.85 29.41 -42.89
N LYS A 241 -18.76 29.16 -41.94
CA LYS A 241 -18.42 28.33 -40.76
C LYS A 241 -18.67 26.85 -40.96
N PHE A 242 -19.72 26.47 -41.66
CA PHE A 242 -20.14 25.09 -41.81
C PHE A 242 -20.05 24.53 -43.22
N ASN A 243 -19.70 25.39 -44.22
CA ASN A 243 -19.70 25.03 -45.63
C ASN A 243 -21.08 24.53 -46.14
N VAL A 244 -22.15 25.08 -45.60
CA VAL A 244 -23.54 24.74 -45.94
C VAL A 244 -24.16 25.89 -46.71
N SER A 245 -24.76 25.58 -47.86
CA SER A 245 -25.53 26.54 -48.66
C SER A 245 -26.99 26.51 -48.22
N ALA A 246 -27.51 27.66 -47.80
CA ALA A 246 -28.93 27.83 -47.49
C ALA A 246 -29.74 28.15 -48.73
N THR A 247 -30.87 27.49 -48.92
CA THR A 247 -31.88 27.82 -49.97
C THR A 247 -33.09 28.36 -49.27
N HIS A 248 -33.76 29.33 -49.95
CA HIS A 248 -34.97 29.91 -49.42
C HIS A 248 -36.21 29.20 -50.02
N SER A 249 -37.11 28.85 -49.11
CA SER A 249 -38.38 28.24 -49.43
C SER A 249 -39.48 28.87 -48.56
N ILE A 250 -40.68 28.86 -49.04
CA ILE A 250 -41.87 29.36 -48.30
C ILE A 250 -42.40 28.19 -47.48
N SER A 251 -42.54 28.37 -46.17
CA SER A 251 -43.11 27.34 -45.31
C SER A 251 -44.59 27.12 -45.61
N PRO A 252 -45.16 25.94 -45.42
CA PRO A 252 -46.54 25.64 -45.59
C PRO A 252 -47.49 26.64 -44.87
N ASP A 253 -47.09 27.04 -43.67
CA ASP A 253 -47.85 28.01 -42.85
C ASP A 253 -47.83 29.41 -43.44
N ALA A 254 -46.69 29.88 -43.98
CA ALA A 254 -46.57 31.15 -44.65
C ALA A 254 -47.37 31.15 -45.97
N LEU A 255 -47.32 30.00 -46.67
CA LEU A 255 -48.13 29.85 -47.90
C LEU A 255 -49.67 29.95 -47.63
N SER A 256 -50.09 29.30 -46.51
CA SER A 256 -51.50 29.36 -46.09
C SER A 256 -51.93 30.79 -45.69
N GLN A 257 -51.06 31.55 -45.02
CA GLN A 257 -51.33 32.95 -44.67
C GLN A 257 -51.38 33.85 -45.86
N ILE A 258 -50.58 33.66 -46.90
CA ILE A 258 -50.64 34.40 -48.18
C ILE A 258 -51.92 34.08 -48.94
N GLN A 259 -52.34 32.80 -48.96
CA GLN A 259 -53.55 32.37 -49.66
C GLN A 259 -54.82 32.85 -48.96
N VAL A 260 -54.81 33.06 -47.65
CA VAL A 260 -56.02 33.62 -46.94
C VAL A 260 -56.08 35.13 -46.98
N GLY A 261 -55.08 35.82 -47.62
CA GLY A 261 -55.10 37.27 -47.75
C GLY A 261 -54.82 38.04 -46.46
N LEU A 262 -54.25 37.37 -45.47
CA LEU A 262 -53.92 37.95 -44.16
C LEU A 262 -52.60 38.73 -44.16
N VAL A 263 -51.83 38.69 -45.24
CA VAL A 263 -50.62 39.48 -45.41
C VAL A 263 -50.85 40.59 -46.36
N GLU A 264 -51.35 41.76 -45.92
CA GLU A 264 -51.19 42.98 -46.66
C GLU A 264 -49.70 43.28 -46.86
N PRO A 265 -49.24 43.61 -48.07
CA PRO A 265 -47.87 44.03 -48.30
C PRO A 265 -47.63 45.29 -47.45
N GLN A 266 -46.83 45.18 -46.41
CA GLN A 266 -46.37 46.39 -45.72
C GLN A 266 -45.65 47.28 -46.72
N LYS A 267 -46.32 48.39 -47.01
CA LYS A 267 -45.74 49.49 -47.73
C LYS A 267 -44.50 49.91 -46.98
N SER A 268 -43.36 49.87 -47.62
CA SER A 268 -42.10 50.36 -47.12
C SER A 268 -42.28 51.77 -46.56
N GLU A 269 -42.39 51.89 -45.22
CA GLU A 269 -42.29 53.21 -44.59
C GLU A 269 -40.86 53.71 -44.81
N GLU A 270 -40.75 54.91 -45.32
CA GLU A 270 -39.50 55.67 -45.46
C GLU A 270 -38.80 55.72 -44.13
N PRO A 271 -37.48 55.62 -44.11
CA PRO A 271 -36.72 55.64 -42.86
C PRO A 271 -36.98 56.95 -42.12
N ILE A 272 -37.56 56.83 -40.93
CA ILE A 272 -37.68 57.96 -39.98
C ILE A 272 -36.27 58.45 -39.69
N LYS A 273 -35.96 59.67 -40.08
CA LYS A 273 -34.72 60.37 -39.68
C LYS A 273 -34.72 60.48 -38.18
N PRO A 274 -33.64 60.08 -37.49
CA PRO A 274 -33.57 60.27 -36.08
C PRO A 274 -33.60 61.74 -35.71
N ASP A 275 -34.47 62.10 -34.77
CA ASP A 275 -34.52 63.43 -34.19
C ASP A 275 -33.23 63.82 -33.60
N GLU A 276 -32.60 64.85 -34.03
CA GLU A 276 -31.30 65.38 -33.64
C GLU A 276 -31.31 65.97 -32.22
N GLU A 277 -32.49 66.00 -31.55
CA GLU A 277 -32.62 66.52 -30.18
C GLU A 277 -32.29 65.51 -29.04
N LEU A 278 -32.33 64.19 -29.33
CA LEU A 278 -32.06 63.19 -28.32
C LEU A 278 -30.54 62.88 -28.06
N LEU A 279 -29.66 63.35 -28.96
CA LEU A 279 -28.25 63.18 -28.89
C LEU A 279 -27.51 64.21 -27.99
N LYS A 280 -28.22 65.26 -27.52
CA LYS A 280 -27.63 66.32 -26.68
C LYS A 280 -27.84 66.14 -25.19
N SER A 281 -28.52 65.06 -24.74
CA SER A 281 -28.76 64.82 -23.29
C SER A 281 -27.94 63.69 -22.66
N ALA A 282 -26.99 63.13 -23.42
CA ALA A 282 -26.09 62.07 -22.92
C ALA A 282 -24.64 62.40 -23.22
N SER A 283 -24.19 63.56 -22.69
CA SER A 283 -22.75 63.85 -22.49
C SER A 283 -22.50 64.00 -21.02
#